data_6a900c156d3c098bb118f79e9642ba5d
#
_entry.id   6a900c156d3c098bb118f79e9642ba5d
#
_cell.length_a   1.000
_cell.length_b   1.000
_cell.length_c   1.000
_cell.angle_alpha   90.00
_cell.angle_beta   90.00
_cell.angle_gamma   90.00
#
_symmetry.space_group_name_H-M   'P 1'
#
loop_
_entity.id
_entity.type
_entity.pdbx_description
1 polymer ?
#
loop_
_entity_poly.entity_id
_entity_poly.type
_entity_poly.pdbx_seq_one_letter_code
_entity_poly.pdbx_strand_id
1 'polypeptide(L)'
;MKSEIGLLYLSDFNRQVITKILQTNHLEFHHLIDCGVYVYLWKEHPLASSKKITFEELESYPCLTFEQGDKSSFYFVEEIYSTSDYARVIKASDRSTMLNLMKGLNGYTFCSGIICGSLNGDDYAAVPIDDDSIMEIGYITRKNALLSEVGNVYIRKLKEYLNV
;
A
#
# COMPACT_ATOMS: atom_id res chain seq x y z
N MET A 1 8.55 16.58 17.24
CA MET A 1 8.12 15.96 15.97
C MET A 1 8.86 14.65 15.83
N LYS A 2 8.17 13.55 15.51
CA LYS A 2 8.81 12.21 15.42
C LYS A 2 9.34 11.90 14.02
N SER A 3 8.83 12.56 12.99
CA SER A 3 9.22 12.37 11.58
C SER A 3 9.09 13.70 10.83
N GLU A 4 9.95 13.97 9.85
CA GLU A 4 9.88 15.13 8.97
C GLU A 4 9.24 14.80 7.61
N ILE A 5 9.21 13.53 7.23
CA ILE A 5 8.63 13.02 6.00
C ILE A 5 7.69 11.88 6.35
N GLY A 6 6.51 11.83 5.72
CA GLY A 6 5.61 10.69 5.73
C GLY A 6 5.34 10.23 4.32
N LEU A 7 5.15 8.94 4.10
CA LEU A 7 4.68 8.39 2.83
C LEU A 7 3.20 8.02 2.98
N LEU A 8 2.41 8.31 1.97
CA LEU A 8 1.02 7.88 1.89
C LEU A 8 0.55 7.82 0.43
N TYR A 9 -0.60 7.22 0.22
CA TYR A 9 -1.29 7.30 -1.06
C TYR A 9 -2.64 8.01 -0.92
N LEU A 10 -3.08 8.63 -2.00
CA LEU A 10 -4.42 9.16 -2.17
C LEU A 10 -5.16 8.31 -3.21
N SER A 11 -6.42 8.04 -2.95
CA SER A 11 -7.37 7.41 -3.85
C SER A 11 -8.71 8.14 -3.76
N ASP A 12 -9.66 7.82 -4.60
CA ASP A 12 -11.00 8.42 -4.55
C ASP A 12 -11.67 8.23 -3.17
N PHE A 13 -11.38 7.10 -2.51
CA PHE A 13 -11.93 6.78 -1.19
C PHE A 13 -11.42 7.71 -0.09
N ASN A 14 -10.12 8.00 -0.03
CA ASN A 14 -9.51 8.69 1.11
C ASN A 14 -9.12 10.16 0.85
N ARG A 15 -9.04 10.57 -0.41
CA ARG A 15 -8.54 11.88 -0.85
C ARG A 15 -9.15 13.05 -0.08
N GLN A 16 -10.47 13.10 -0.02
CA GLN A 16 -11.18 14.23 0.60
C GLN A 16 -10.83 14.38 2.08
N VAL A 17 -10.83 13.26 2.81
CA VAL A 17 -10.58 13.26 4.26
C VAL A 17 -9.11 13.55 4.54
N ILE A 18 -8.18 12.87 3.84
CA ILE A 18 -6.75 13.08 4.02
C ILE A 18 -6.36 14.52 3.67
N THR A 19 -6.83 15.05 2.55
CA THR A 19 -6.54 16.45 2.17
C THR A 19 -6.97 17.44 3.25
N LYS A 20 -8.15 17.26 3.84
CA LYS A 20 -8.62 18.09 4.94
C LYS A 20 -7.72 17.99 6.18
N ILE A 21 -7.29 16.77 6.52
CA ILE A 21 -6.38 16.52 7.65
C ILE A 21 -5.01 17.19 7.39
N LEU A 22 -4.46 17.07 6.19
CA LEU A 22 -3.20 17.69 5.81
C LEU A 22 -3.28 19.22 5.93
N GLN A 23 -4.34 19.84 5.40
CA GLN A 23 -4.57 21.28 5.49
C GLN A 23 -4.66 21.75 6.95
N THR A 24 -5.45 21.07 7.78
CA THR A 24 -5.63 21.40 9.20
C THR A 24 -4.31 21.31 9.99
N ASN A 25 -3.43 20.42 9.60
CA ASN A 25 -2.13 20.21 10.28
C ASN A 25 -0.96 20.94 9.61
N HIS A 26 -1.23 21.83 8.65
CA HIS A 26 -0.19 22.55 7.89
C HIS A 26 0.82 21.61 7.21
N LEU A 27 0.31 20.50 6.65
CA LEU A 27 1.08 19.55 5.86
C LEU A 27 0.80 19.75 4.38
N GLU A 28 1.76 19.39 3.54
CA GLU A 28 1.69 19.47 2.10
C GLU A 28 2.00 18.10 1.50
N PHE A 29 1.16 17.68 0.54
CA PHE A 29 1.36 16.44 -0.21
C PHE A 29 2.14 16.74 -1.48
N HIS A 30 3.16 15.94 -1.74
CA HIS A 30 4.01 15.99 -2.92
C HIS A 30 3.83 14.68 -3.68
N HIS A 31 3.19 14.76 -4.83
CA HIS A 31 2.98 13.61 -5.72
C HIS A 31 4.31 13.03 -6.21
N LEU A 32 4.39 11.72 -6.31
CA LEU A 32 5.52 10.98 -6.86
C LEU A 32 5.11 10.19 -8.10
N ILE A 33 4.12 9.31 -7.97
CA ILE A 33 3.72 8.41 -9.05
C ILE A 33 2.26 7.96 -8.89
N ASP A 34 1.60 7.75 -10.01
CA ASP A 34 0.31 7.08 -10.08
C ASP A 34 0.52 5.60 -10.38
N CYS A 35 -0.18 4.72 -9.68
CA CYS A 35 -0.13 3.29 -9.92
C CYS A 35 -1.53 2.66 -9.78
N GLY A 36 -1.76 1.59 -10.53
CA GLY A 36 -2.94 0.76 -10.36
C GLY A 36 -2.86 -0.08 -9.09
N VAL A 37 -3.90 -0.85 -8.86
CA VAL A 37 -3.96 -1.78 -7.73
C VAL A 37 -3.60 -3.18 -8.20
N TYR A 38 -2.83 -3.88 -7.39
CA TYR A 38 -2.38 -5.24 -7.64
C TYR A 38 -2.72 -6.14 -6.46
N VAL A 39 -3.01 -7.40 -6.76
CA VAL A 39 -3.13 -8.47 -5.79
C VAL A 39 -1.74 -9.04 -5.54
N TYR A 40 -1.26 -8.97 -4.30
CA TYR A 40 0.01 -9.54 -3.88
C TYR A 40 -0.23 -10.91 -3.27
N LEU A 41 0.44 -11.92 -3.81
CA LEU A 41 0.25 -13.32 -3.47
C LEU A 41 1.55 -14.12 -3.70
N TRP A 42 1.64 -15.34 -3.19
CA TRP A 42 2.80 -16.18 -3.45
C TRP A 42 2.75 -16.80 -4.86
N LYS A 43 3.90 -17.13 -5.42
CA LYS A 43 4.02 -17.54 -6.82
C LYS A 43 3.30 -18.84 -7.20
N GLU A 44 3.07 -19.73 -6.23
CA GLU A 44 2.33 -20.97 -6.45
C GLU A 44 0.83 -20.84 -6.13
N HIS A 45 0.36 -19.62 -5.85
CA HIS A 45 -1.06 -19.36 -5.69
C HIS A 45 -1.80 -19.68 -7.00
N PRO A 46 -3.00 -20.31 -6.95
CA PRO A 46 -3.75 -20.65 -8.16
C PRO A 46 -3.95 -19.49 -9.15
N LEU A 47 -4.05 -18.27 -8.64
CA LEU A 47 -4.24 -17.05 -9.46
C LEU A 47 -2.93 -16.36 -9.86
N ALA A 48 -1.75 -16.86 -9.46
CA ALA A 48 -0.47 -16.17 -9.70
C ALA A 48 -0.11 -16.03 -11.18
N SER A 49 -0.63 -16.91 -12.03
CA SER A 49 -0.40 -16.89 -13.48
C SER A 49 -1.46 -16.13 -14.27
N SER A 50 -2.45 -15.56 -13.61
CA SER A 50 -3.51 -14.77 -14.25
C SER A 50 -2.94 -13.47 -14.80
N LYS A 51 -3.50 -13.01 -15.93
CA LYS A 51 -3.12 -11.69 -16.48
C LYS A 51 -3.73 -10.54 -15.67
N LYS A 52 -4.94 -10.76 -15.16
CA LYS A 52 -5.69 -9.92 -14.24
C LYS A 52 -6.50 -10.82 -13.31
N ILE A 53 -6.86 -10.33 -12.16
CA ILE A 53 -7.67 -11.03 -11.14
C ILE A 53 -8.91 -10.20 -10.86
N THR A 54 -10.09 -10.82 -10.82
CA THR A 54 -11.34 -10.16 -10.41
C THR A 54 -11.59 -10.30 -8.91
N PHE A 55 -12.45 -9.45 -8.34
CA PHE A 55 -12.85 -9.59 -6.94
C PHE A 55 -13.59 -10.91 -6.67
N GLU A 56 -14.37 -11.40 -7.61
CA GLU A 56 -15.10 -12.68 -7.52
C GLU A 56 -14.14 -13.87 -7.38
N GLU A 57 -13.03 -13.88 -8.15
CA GLU A 57 -12.02 -14.92 -8.06
C GLU A 57 -11.33 -14.93 -6.68
N LEU A 58 -11.25 -13.76 -6.01
CA LEU A 58 -10.65 -13.63 -4.69
C LEU A 58 -11.54 -14.13 -3.54
N GLU A 59 -12.85 -14.25 -3.71
CA GLU A 59 -13.79 -14.66 -2.65
C GLU A 59 -13.45 -16.02 -2.03
N SER A 60 -12.82 -16.91 -2.80
CA SER A 60 -12.42 -18.24 -2.33
C SER A 60 -11.19 -18.21 -1.39
N TYR A 61 -10.49 -17.10 -1.31
CA TYR A 61 -9.21 -16.97 -0.60
C TYR A 61 -9.30 -15.93 0.53
N PRO A 62 -8.52 -16.07 1.62
CA PRO A 62 -8.54 -15.09 2.68
C PRO A 62 -7.78 -13.82 2.31
N CYS A 63 -8.40 -12.67 2.52
CA CYS A 63 -7.74 -11.37 2.46
C CYS A 63 -6.90 -11.17 3.72
N LEU A 64 -5.62 -10.87 3.55
CA LEU A 64 -4.69 -10.59 4.63
C LEU A 64 -4.50 -9.08 4.76
N THR A 65 -4.69 -8.54 5.94
CA THR A 65 -4.52 -7.12 6.22
C THR A 65 -3.66 -6.91 7.46
N PHE A 66 -3.03 -5.74 7.57
CA PHE A 66 -2.34 -5.39 8.81
C PHE A 66 -3.33 -4.96 9.90
N GLU A 67 -3.02 -5.35 11.13
CA GLU A 67 -3.73 -4.86 12.29
C GLU A 67 -3.41 -3.37 12.49
N GLN A 68 -4.43 -2.55 12.34
CA GLN A 68 -4.33 -1.10 12.44
C GLN A 68 -4.59 -0.66 13.87
N GLY A 69 -3.99 -0.83 14.87
CA GLY A 69 -4.24 -0.43 16.26
C GLY A 69 -5.48 0.46 16.51
N ASP A 70 -6.05 0.41 17.67
CA ASP A 70 -7.35 1.04 18.04
C ASP A 70 -7.47 2.56 17.77
N LYS A 71 -6.36 3.24 17.52
CA LYS A 71 -6.30 4.71 17.29
C LYS A 71 -6.00 5.08 15.84
N SER A 72 -5.86 4.11 14.94
CA SER A 72 -5.61 4.40 13.53
C SER A 72 -6.89 4.80 12.85
N SER A 73 -6.82 5.91 12.11
CA SER A 73 -7.94 6.29 11.26
C SER A 73 -8.02 5.33 10.07
N PHE A 74 -9.19 4.79 9.84
CA PHE A 74 -9.62 4.01 8.71
C PHE A 74 -9.15 4.55 7.31
N TYR A 75 -8.92 5.85 7.21
CA TYR A 75 -8.45 6.49 5.98
C TYR A 75 -6.92 6.43 5.78
N PHE A 76 -6.17 6.00 6.80
CA PHE A 76 -4.70 5.87 6.75
C PHE A 76 -4.24 4.41 6.69
N VAL A 77 -5.10 3.51 6.25
CA VAL A 77 -4.72 2.11 6.05
C VAL A 77 -3.67 1.99 4.95
N GLU A 78 -2.73 1.07 5.13
CA GLU A 78 -1.64 0.86 4.18
C GLU A 78 -2.12 0.17 2.90
N GLU A 79 -3.09 -0.75 3.04
CA GLU A 79 -3.63 -1.50 1.90
C GLU A 79 -4.94 -0.86 1.42
N ILE A 80 -4.98 -0.53 0.15
CA ILE A 80 -6.22 -0.18 -0.53
C ILE A 80 -7.19 -1.38 -0.44
N TYR A 81 -8.48 -1.11 -0.35
CA TYR A 81 -9.55 -2.11 -0.18
C TYR A 81 -9.54 -2.91 1.14
N SER A 82 -8.60 -2.68 2.06
CA SER A 82 -8.57 -3.38 3.36
C SER A 82 -9.83 -3.19 4.21
N THR A 83 -10.65 -2.20 3.87
CA THR A 83 -11.90 -1.85 4.55
C THR A 83 -13.15 -2.41 3.85
N SER A 84 -12.98 -3.12 2.74
CA SER A 84 -14.08 -3.77 2.04
C SER A 84 -14.60 -4.99 2.83
N ASP A 85 -15.83 -5.37 2.59
CA ASP A 85 -16.47 -6.49 3.27
C ASP A 85 -16.09 -7.81 2.55
N TYR A 86 -15.05 -8.46 3.05
CA TYR A 86 -14.58 -9.75 2.55
C TYR A 86 -15.17 -10.90 3.35
N ALA A 87 -15.53 -12.00 2.69
CA ALA A 87 -16.02 -13.20 3.34
C ALA A 87 -15.01 -13.79 4.35
N ARG A 88 -13.73 -13.61 4.12
CA ARG A 88 -12.64 -14.12 4.97
C ARG A 88 -11.53 -13.06 5.09
N VAL A 89 -11.35 -12.55 6.30
CA VAL A 89 -10.26 -11.61 6.62
C VAL A 89 -9.39 -12.17 7.73
N ILE A 90 -8.08 -12.10 7.55
CA ILE A 90 -7.11 -12.43 8.60
C ILE A 90 -6.23 -11.19 8.82
N LYS A 91 -6.17 -10.74 10.06
CA LYS A 91 -5.32 -9.63 10.47
C LYS A 91 -3.99 -10.15 10.99
N ALA A 92 -2.89 -9.61 10.49
CA ALA A 92 -1.53 -9.91 10.94
C ALA A 92 -0.89 -8.65 11.54
N SER A 93 -0.11 -8.84 12.60
CA SER A 93 0.57 -7.75 13.28
C SER A 93 1.95 -7.43 12.68
N ASP A 94 2.48 -8.31 11.84
CA ASP A 94 3.79 -8.16 11.22
C ASP A 94 3.85 -8.80 9.82
N ARG A 95 4.84 -8.32 9.04
CA ARG A 95 5.03 -8.75 7.66
C ARG A 95 5.41 -10.24 7.53
N SER A 96 6.23 -10.76 8.41
CA SER A 96 6.69 -12.16 8.31
C SER A 96 5.53 -13.11 8.52
N THR A 97 4.66 -12.84 9.48
CA THR A 97 3.42 -13.58 9.72
C THR A 97 2.51 -13.50 8.51
N MET A 98 2.31 -12.31 7.93
CA MET A 98 1.50 -12.12 6.72
C MET A 98 2.02 -12.98 5.56
N LEU A 99 3.33 -12.95 5.28
CA LEU A 99 3.94 -13.73 4.21
C LEU A 99 3.81 -15.25 4.43
N ASN A 100 3.94 -15.72 5.67
CA ASN A 100 3.73 -17.13 6.01
C ASN A 100 2.27 -17.57 5.80
N LEU A 101 1.32 -16.73 6.22
CA LEU A 101 -0.12 -16.99 6.01
C LEU A 101 -0.48 -16.97 4.51
N MET A 102 0.16 -16.10 3.74
CA MET A 102 0.00 -16.03 2.29
C MET A 102 0.36 -17.37 1.62
N LYS A 103 1.47 -18.00 2.02
CA LYS A 103 1.87 -19.34 1.55
C LYS A 103 0.98 -20.45 2.12
N GLY A 104 0.73 -20.44 3.42
CA GLY A 104 0.06 -21.53 4.10
C GLY A 104 -1.44 -21.66 3.83
N LEU A 105 -2.09 -20.55 3.46
CA LEU A 105 -3.55 -20.47 3.28
C LEU A 105 -3.98 -20.03 1.88
N ASN A 106 -3.05 -19.87 0.94
CA ASN A 106 -3.32 -19.18 -0.33
C ASN A 106 -3.99 -17.82 -0.10
N GLY A 107 -3.48 -17.07 0.89
CA GLY A 107 -3.99 -15.74 1.18
C GLY A 107 -3.41 -14.70 0.21
N TYR A 108 -4.05 -13.55 0.16
CA TYR A 108 -3.63 -12.42 -0.66
C TYR A 108 -3.73 -11.11 0.12
N THR A 109 -3.04 -10.08 -0.35
CA THR A 109 -3.28 -8.70 0.06
C THR A 109 -3.21 -7.77 -1.15
N PHE A 110 -3.55 -6.50 -1.00
CA PHE A 110 -3.45 -5.52 -2.08
C PHE A 110 -2.16 -4.70 -1.95
N CYS A 111 -1.60 -4.30 -3.08
CA CYS A 111 -0.41 -3.47 -3.14
C CYS A 111 -0.40 -2.56 -4.39
N SER A 112 0.57 -1.70 -4.47
CA SER A 112 0.82 -0.80 -5.61
C SER A 112 1.48 -1.47 -6.82
N GLY A 113 1.84 -2.75 -6.73
CA GLY A 113 2.66 -3.40 -7.76
C GLY A 113 4.16 -3.01 -7.71
N ILE A 114 4.54 -2.01 -6.92
CA ILE A 114 5.93 -1.62 -6.73
C ILE A 114 6.57 -2.55 -5.71
N ILE A 115 7.25 -3.58 -6.20
CA ILE A 115 7.84 -4.63 -5.36
C ILE A 115 9.36 -4.56 -5.46
N CYS A 116 10.02 -4.42 -4.32
CA CYS A 116 11.47 -4.54 -4.24
C CYS A 116 11.86 -6.02 -4.09
N GLY A 117 12.32 -6.66 -5.17
CA GLY A 117 12.71 -8.07 -5.19
C GLY A 117 13.80 -8.41 -4.16
N SER A 118 14.75 -7.51 -3.93
CA SER A 118 15.80 -7.72 -2.92
C SER A 118 15.29 -7.81 -1.47
N LEU A 119 14.12 -7.23 -1.18
CA LEU A 119 13.51 -7.25 0.16
C LEU A 119 12.44 -8.33 0.31
N ASN A 120 11.76 -8.69 -0.78
CA ASN A 120 10.62 -9.61 -0.75
C ASN A 120 11.00 -11.04 -1.16
N GLY A 121 12.18 -11.21 -1.75
CA GLY A 121 12.56 -12.48 -2.39
C GLY A 121 11.74 -12.74 -3.66
N ASP A 122 12.05 -13.88 -4.30
CA ASP A 122 11.42 -14.27 -5.58
C ASP A 122 10.17 -15.14 -5.40
N ASP A 123 9.67 -15.32 -4.19
CA ASP A 123 8.57 -16.22 -3.87
C ASP A 123 7.18 -15.61 -4.03
N TYR A 124 7.09 -14.34 -4.34
CA TYR A 124 5.83 -13.58 -4.41
C TYR A 124 5.66 -12.90 -5.75
N ALA A 125 4.43 -12.65 -6.12
CA ALA A 125 4.03 -11.96 -7.34
C ALA A 125 2.97 -10.90 -7.06
N ALA A 126 2.93 -9.88 -7.91
CA ALA A 126 1.83 -8.93 -7.97
C ALA A 126 1.12 -9.10 -9.31
N VAL A 127 -0.18 -9.37 -9.26
CA VAL A 127 -1.05 -9.52 -10.43
C VAL A 127 -2.04 -8.36 -10.44
N PRO A 128 -2.23 -7.65 -11.56
CA PRO A 128 -3.19 -6.55 -11.63
C PRO A 128 -4.60 -7.03 -11.23
N ILE A 129 -5.31 -6.23 -10.44
CA ILE A 129 -6.74 -6.45 -10.25
C ILE A 129 -7.51 -5.87 -11.44
N ASP A 130 -8.64 -6.48 -11.78
CA ASP A 130 -9.53 -5.97 -12.84
C ASP A 130 -10.41 -4.84 -12.30
N ASP A 131 -9.76 -3.72 -12.01
CA ASP A 131 -10.37 -2.49 -11.52
C ASP A 131 -9.53 -1.29 -11.98
N ASP A 132 -10.21 -0.17 -12.27
CA ASP A 132 -9.57 1.04 -12.79
C ASP A 132 -9.14 2.02 -11.69
N SER A 133 -9.17 1.62 -10.43
CA SER A 133 -8.76 2.45 -9.30
C SER A 133 -7.28 2.80 -9.38
N ILE A 134 -6.99 4.07 -9.11
CA ILE A 134 -5.64 4.62 -9.11
C ILE A 134 -5.25 5.06 -7.70
N MET A 135 -4.03 4.73 -7.33
CA MET A 135 -3.36 5.25 -6.15
C MET A 135 -2.34 6.31 -6.55
N GLU A 136 -2.54 7.55 -6.11
CA GLU A 136 -1.51 8.59 -6.19
C GLU A 136 -0.57 8.43 -5.00
N ILE A 137 0.59 7.84 -5.19
CA ILE A 137 1.61 7.71 -4.15
C ILE A 137 2.42 8.99 -4.07
N GLY A 138 2.65 9.45 -2.86
CA GLY A 138 3.44 10.65 -2.60
C GLY A 138 4.01 10.69 -1.19
N TYR A 139 4.69 11.78 -0.91
CA TYR A 139 5.18 12.07 0.44
C TYR A 139 4.58 13.36 0.97
N ILE A 140 4.51 13.45 2.29
CA ILE A 140 4.06 14.64 2.98
C ILE A 140 5.19 15.26 3.79
N THR A 141 5.20 16.58 3.79
CA THR A 141 6.10 17.38 4.63
C THR A 141 5.31 18.48 5.34
N ARG A 142 5.89 19.10 6.33
CA ARG A 142 5.32 20.31 6.91
C ARG A 142 5.48 21.46 5.92
N LYS A 143 4.41 22.20 5.70
CA LYS A 143 4.41 23.38 4.81
C LYS A 143 5.46 24.39 5.22
N ASN A 144 6.25 24.86 4.27
CA ASN A 144 7.36 25.81 4.48
C ASN A 144 8.46 25.33 5.43
N ALA A 145 8.56 24.05 5.75
CA ALA A 145 9.68 23.54 6.54
C ALA A 145 10.89 23.20 5.66
N LEU A 146 12.06 23.54 6.14
CA LEU A 146 13.31 23.06 5.54
C LEU A 146 13.55 21.63 6.01
N LEU A 147 13.78 20.74 5.05
CA LEU A 147 14.16 19.36 5.33
C LEU A 147 15.63 19.29 5.75
N SER A 148 15.95 18.34 6.60
CA SER A 148 17.32 17.98 6.91
C SER A 148 18.05 17.47 5.67
N GLU A 149 19.39 17.41 5.73
CA GLU A 149 20.20 16.82 4.66
C GLU A 149 19.78 15.36 4.39
N VAL A 150 19.54 14.59 5.45
CA VAL A 150 19.07 13.20 5.36
C VAL A 150 17.71 13.13 4.68
N GLY A 151 16.77 14.00 5.03
CA GLY A 151 15.46 14.09 4.39
C GLY A 151 15.54 14.38 2.89
N ASN A 152 16.40 15.32 2.49
CA ASN A 152 16.63 15.64 1.09
C ASN A 152 17.25 14.46 0.32
N VAL A 153 18.24 13.76 0.92
CA VAL A 153 18.83 12.55 0.32
C VAL A 153 17.78 11.44 0.17
N TYR A 154 16.95 11.24 1.19
CA TYR A 154 15.89 10.24 1.14
C TYR A 154 14.90 10.48 -0.03
N ILE A 155 14.40 11.72 -0.16
CA ILE A 155 13.48 12.06 -1.26
C ILE A 155 14.14 11.86 -2.62
N ARG A 156 15.40 12.29 -2.77
CA ARG A 156 16.14 12.08 -4.02
C ARG A 156 16.26 10.60 -4.35
N LYS A 157 16.63 9.75 -3.39
CA LYS A 157 16.75 8.30 -3.59
C LYS A 157 15.41 7.66 -3.90
N LEU A 158 14.32 8.12 -3.28
CA LEU A 158 12.98 7.65 -3.56
C LEU A 158 12.57 7.96 -5.01
N LYS A 159 12.85 9.18 -5.47
CA LYS A 159 12.60 9.58 -6.87
C LYS A 159 13.45 8.78 -7.86
N GLU A 160 14.75 8.61 -7.59
CA GLU A 160 15.64 7.78 -8.40
C GLU A 160 15.12 6.33 -8.51
N TYR A 161 14.64 5.75 -7.41
CA TYR A 161 14.07 4.40 -7.38
C TYR A 161 12.80 4.28 -8.21
N LEU A 162 11.95 5.30 -8.18
CA LEU A 162 10.68 5.34 -8.94
C LEU A 162 10.86 5.82 -10.38
N ASN A 163 12.04 6.29 -10.77
CA ASN A 163 12.35 6.91 -12.08
C ASN A 163 11.50 8.18 -12.37
N VAL A 164 11.29 9.03 -11.35
CA VAL A 164 10.51 10.27 -11.42
C VAL A 164 11.29 11.48 -10.90
#